data_cd493240314c20c8f0d6e000089d0b3b
#
_entry.id   cd493240314c20c8f0d6e000089d0b3b
#
_cell.length_a   1.000
_cell.length_b   1.000
_cell.length_c   1.000
_cell.angle_alpha   90.00
_cell.angle_beta   90.00
_cell.angle_gamma   90.00
#
_symmetry.space_group_name_H-M   'P 1'
#
loop_
_entity.id
_entity.type
_entity.pdbx_description
1 polymer ?
#
loop_
_entity_poly.entity_id
_entity_poly.type
_entity_poly.pdbx_seq_one_letter_code
_entity_poly.pdbx_strand_id
1 'polypeptide(L)'
;MANTMAFFNPEKFTEEAVAKLKTELTDKAIIAASGGVDSTVAAVLAAKAVKDNLLAIYVDTGYMRLGESEYVSSMLSTLGVQHKVVDASEQFYAGLKDVTDPEEKRKIIGELFIRVFEKEAEDYGGKFLVQGTIAPDWIESGGGLRDTIKSHHNVGGLPEDMDMILCEPIRELYKDEVRSLAEYLEVSVSQRQPFPGPGLAVRVMGEATPERTEVVRQACHIAEEEIELAAKEGLMDLPWQYFAVVLPVKTVGVQGDVRAYGN
;
A
#
# COMPACT_ATOMS: atom_id res chain seq x y z
N MET A 1 -24.14 18.93 -31.83
CA MET A 1 -24.56 18.44 -30.54
C MET A 1 -23.29 18.34 -29.69
N ALA A 2 -23.11 19.26 -28.74
CA ALA A 2 -21.96 19.23 -27.87
C ALA A 2 -22.10 18.04 -26.94
N ASN A 3 -21.17 17.11 -27.03
CA ASN A 3 -21.05 16.00 -26.13
C ASN A 3 -20.61 16.59 -24.75
N THR A 4 -21.55 16.82 -23.85
CA THR A 4 -21.24 17.21 -22.48
C THR A 4 -20.55 16.01 -21.85
N MET A 5 -19.22 16.02 -21.76
CA MET A 5 -18.51 15.11 -20.86
C MET A 5 -19.17 15.28 -19.50
N ALA A 6 -19.83 14.24 -19.01
CA ALA A 6 -20.34 14.22 -17.65
C ALA A 6 -19.12 14.26 -16.72
N PHE A 7 -18.95 15.38 -16.02
CA PHE A 7 -17.91 15.48 -15.01
C PHE A 7 -18.19 14.45 -13.91
N PHE A 8 -17.15 13.74 -13.46
CA PHE A 8 -17.25 12.84 -12.32
C PHE A 8 -17.82 13.59 -11.09
N ASN A 9 -18.84 13.01 -10.47
CA ASN A 9 -19.45 13.57 -9.28
C ASN A 9 -19.18 12.64 -8.07
N PRO A 10 -18.24 13.00 -7.17
CA PRO A 10 -17.82 12.13 -6.08
C PRO A 10 -18.91 11.90 -5.03
N GLU A 11 -19.80 12.87 -4.79
CA GLU A 11 -20.93 12.72 -3.88
C GLU A 11 -21.92 11.66 -4.37
N LYS A 12 -22.38 11.83 -5.61
CA LYS A 12 -23.30 10.88 -6.24
C LYS A 12 -22.69 9.48 -6.33
N PHE A 13 -21.42 9.38 -6.74
CA PHE A 13 -20.72 8.10 -6.78
C PHE A 13 -20.66 7.45 -5.41
N THR A 14 -20.37 8.22 -4.34
CA THR A 14 -20.31 7.71 -2.97
C THR A 14 -21.66 7.14 -2.55
N GLU A 15 -22.76 7.84 -2.81
CA GLU A 15 -24.12 7.37 -2.47
C GLU A 15 -24.45 6.06 -3.19
N GLU A 16 -24.19 6.00 -4.51
CA GLU A 16 -24.44 4.81 -5.34
C GLU A 16 -23.56 3.62 -4.91
N ALA A 17 -22.26 3.85 -4.70
CA ALA A 17 -21.32 2.82 -4.26
C ALA A 17 -21.67 2.27 -2.86
N VAL A 18 -21.99 3.13 -1.91
CA VAL A 18 -22.41 2.70 -0.56
C VAL A 18 -23.73 1.94 -0.60
N ALA A 19 -24.71 2.36 -1.41
CA ALA A 19 -25.96 1.64 -1.59
C ALA A 19 -25.74 0.25 -2.18
N LYS A 20 -24.89 0.14 -3.20
CA LYS A 20 -24.50 -1.13 -3.83
C LYS A 20 -23.79 -2.05 -2.83
N LEU A 21 -22.76 -1.54 -2.12
CA LEU A 21 -22.02 -2.29 -1.13
C LEU A 21 -22.90 -2.84 0.02
N LYS A 22 -23.92 -2.10 0.45
CA LYS A 22 -24.88 -2.60 1.46
C LYS A 22 -25.65 -3.84 1.00
N THR A 23 -25.85 -4.00 -0.29
CA THR A 23 -26.56 -5.17 -0.84
C THR A 23 -25.62 -6.32 -1.17
N GLU A 24 -24.37 -6.02 -1.49
CA GLU A 24 -23.34 -7.02 -1.85
C GLU A 24 -22.67 -7.62 -0.61
N LEU A 25 -22.24 -6.79 0.34
CA LEU A 25 -21.55 -7.21 1.56
C LEU A 25 -22.56 -7.67 2.64
N THR A 26 -23.03 -8.89 2.49
CA THR A 26 -24.08 -9.45 3.38
C THR A 26 -23.54 -10.09 4.66
N ASP A 27 -22.20 -10.20 4.78
CA ASP A 27 -21.51 -10.80 5.93
C ASP A 27 -20.20 -10.00 6.19
N LYS A 28 -19.35 -10.49 7.07
CA LYS A 28 -18.06 -9.88 7.41
C LYS A 28 -17.15 -9.72 6.19
N ALA A 29 -16.64 -8.52 6.01
CA ALA A 29 -15.72 -8.15 4.94
C ALA A 29 -14.36 -7.76 5.49
N ILE A 30 -13.33 -8.01 4.73
CA ILE A 30 -11.96 -7.60 5.03
C ILE A 30 -11.38 -6.79 3.87
N ILE A 31 -10.40 -5.97 4.18
CA ILE A 31 -9.61 -5.25 3.18
C ILE A 31 -8.15 -5.17 3.61
N ALA A 32 -7.21 -5.39 2.68
CA ALA A 32 -5.81 -5.11 2.93
C ALA A 32 -5.56 -3.59 2.83
N ALA A 33 -5.19 -2.98 3.95
CA ALA A 33 -4.85 -1.56 4.01
C ALA A 33 -3.36 -1.38 3.69
N SER A 34 -3.04 -0.90 2.49
CA SER A 34 -1.65 -0.63 2.08
C SER A 34 -1.16 0.77 2.45
N GLY A 35 -2.02 1.63 3.01
CA GLY A 35 -1.74 3.05 3.20
C GLY A 35 -1.81 3.88 1.91
N GLY A 36 -2.12 3.27 0.77
CA GLY A 36 -2.33 3.95 -0.50
C GLY A 36 -3.74 4.53 -0.66
N VAL A 37 -3.91 5.49 -1.58
CA VAL A 37 -5.19 6.19 -1.78
C VAL A 37 -6.31 5.23 -2.18
N ASP A 38 -6.05 4.28 -3.08
CA ASP A 38 -7.07 3.42 -3.65
C ASP A 38 -7.66 2.46 -2.60
N SER A 39 -6.79 1.76 -1.85
CA SER A 39 -7.22 0.88 -0.76
C SER A 39 -7.93 1.65 0.36
N THR A 40 -7.49 2.88 0.66
CA THR A 40 -8.11 3.70 1.70
C THR A 40 -9.50 4.19 1.27
N VAL A 41 -9.66 4.65 0.03
CA VAL A 41 -10.98 5.04 -0.51
C VAL A 41 -11.95 3.86 -0.50
N ALA A 42 -11.50 2.68 -0.97
CA ALA A 42 -12.32 1.46 -0.93
C ALA A 42 -12.72 1.07 0.50
N ALA A 43 -11.79 1.18 1.46
CA ALA A 43 -12.07 0.91 2.87
C ALA A 43 -13.11 1.87 3.46
N VAL A 44 -13.02 3.17 3.16
CA VAL A 44 -13.98 4.18 3.63
C VAL A 44 -15.37 3.94 3.06
N LEU A 45 -15.49 3.63 1.76
CA LEU A 45 -16.77 3.31 1.13
C LEU A 45 -17.40 2.08 1.76
N ALA A 46 -16.62 1.01 1.96
CA ALA A 46 -17.08 -0.21 2.59
C ALA A 46 -17.46 0.01 4.07
N ALA A 47 -16.68 0.78 4.83
CA ALA A 47 -16.99 1.13 6.21
C ALA A 47 -18.30 1.94 6.32
N LYS A 48 -18.55 2.88 5.39
CA LYS A 48 -19.84 3.60 5.32
C LYS A 48 -21.02 2.65 5.02
N ALA A 49 -20.78 1.55 4.30
CA ALA A 49 -21.82 0.59 3.94
C ALA A 49 -22.13 -0.38 5.09
N VAL A 50 -21.11 -1.03 5.67
CA VAL A 50 -21.28 -2.19 6.56
C VAL A 50 -20.72 -1.98 7.98
N LYS A 51 -20.16 -0.80 8.26
CA LYS A 51 -19.67 -0.40 9.61
C LYS A 51 -18.78 -1.47 10.24
N ASP A 52 -19.22 -2.02 11.39
CA ASP A 52 -18.46 -2.97 12.22
C ASP A 52 -18.25 -4.34 11.55
N ASN A 53 -18.88 -4.60 10.41
CA ASN A 53 -18.68 -5.80 9.61
C ASN A 53 -17.51 -5.67 8.61
N LEU A 54 -16.78 -4.56 8.60
CA LEU A 54 -15.53 -4.41 7.86
C LEU A 54 -14.35 -4.40 8.82
N LEU A 55 -13.30 -5.17 8.52
CA LEU A 55 -11.99 -5.07 9.15
C LEU A 55 -10.93 -4.73 8.11
N ALA A 56 -10.28 -3.59 8.26
CA ALA A 56 -9.08 -3.27 7.50
C ALA A 56 -7.85 -3.84 8.20
N ILE A 57 -7.06 -4.64 7.48
CA ILE A 57 -5.86 -5.30 7.99
C ILE A 57 -4.64 -4.62 7.38
N TYR A 58 -3.82 -3.99 8.22
CA TYR A 58 -2.52 -3.47 7.83
C TYR A 58 -1.44 -4.43 8.33
N VAL A 59 -0.60 -4.91 7.42
CA VAL A 59 0.52 -5.81 7.75
C VAL A 59 1.81 -5.01 7.74
N ASP A 60 2.44 -4.87 8.91
CA ASP A 60 3.80 -4.36 9.00
C ASP A 60 4.79 -5.49 8.70
N THR A 61 5.44 -5.37 7.56
CA THR A 61 6.43 -6.35 7.08
C THR A 61 7.84 -6.10 7.63
N GLY A 62 8.04 -5.07 8.43
CA GLY A 62 9.36 -4.60 8.85
C GLY A 62 10.11 -3.81 7.76
N TYR A 63 9.57 -3.75 6.53
CA TYR A 63 10.14 -3.00 5.40
C TYR A 63 9.35 -1.72 5.07
N MET A 64 8.58 -1.23 6.02
CA MET A 64 7.77 -0.02 5.86
C MET A 64 8.57 1.25 6.12
N ARG A 65 8.02 2.42 5.74
CA ARG A 65 8.58 3.74 6.07
C ARG A 65 8.65 3.95 7.58
N LEU A 66 9.42 4.92 8.00
CA LEU A 66 9.46 5.35 9.40
C LEU A 66 8.07 5.83 9.84
N GLY A 67 7.54 5.28 10.94
CA GLY A 67 6.24 5.65 11.49
C GLY A 67 5.02 5.28 10.62
N GLU A 68 5.18 4.41 9.62
CA GLU A 68 4.09 4.08 8.68
C GLU A 68 2.92 3.38 9.37
N SER A 69 3.18 2.44 10.28
CA SER A 69 2.15 1.68 11.00
C SER A 69 1.27 2.59 11.85
N GLU A 70 1.89 3.53 12.58
CA GLU A 70 1.20 4.54 13.39
C GLU A 70 0.41 5.51 12.50
N TYR A 71 1.00 5.93 11.39
CA TYR A 71 0.35 6.82 10.43
C TYR A 71 -0.92 6.17 9.86
N VAL A 72 -0.82 4.95 9.34
CA VAL A 72 -1.97 4.24 8.74
C VAL A 72 -3.04 3.96 9.79
N SER A 73 -2.65 3.54 11.00
CA SER A 73 -3.59 3.31 12.10
C SER A 73 -4.35 4.58 12.49
N SER A 74 -3.64 5.70 12.66
CA SER A 74 -4.24 7.00 12.98
C SER A 74 -5.19 7.49 11.88
N MET A 75 -4.79 7.35 10.61
CA MET A 75 -5.60 7.72 9.46
C MET A 75 -6.89 6.90 9.40
N LEU A 76 -6.82 5.57 9.50
CA LEU A 76 -8.00 4.70 9.47
C LEU A 76 -8.94 4.97 10.66
N SER A 77 -8.38 5.25 11.85
CA SER A 77 -9.17 5.68 13.01
C SER A 77 -9.94 6.97 12.75
N THR A 78 -9.27 7.98 12.20
CA THR A 78 -9.88 9.29 11.88
C THR A 78 -11.00 9.15 10.86
N LEU A 79 -10.83 8.24 9.88
CA LEU A 79 -11.82 7.93 8.86
C LEU A 79 -12.97 7.00 9.36
N GLY A 80 -12.92 6.59 10.62
CA GLY A 80 -13.93 5.71 11.22
C GLY A 80 -13.92 4.28 10.67
N VAL A 81 -12.75 3.82 10.16
CA VAL A 81 -12.56 2.46 9.66
C VAL A 81 -12.00 1.56 10.75
N GLN A 82 -12.73 0.50 11.10
CA GLN A 82 -12.24 -0.53 12.02
C GLN A 82 -11.02 -1.21 11.39
N HIS A 83 -9.92 -1.28 12.13
CA HIS A 83 -8.67 -1.82 11.58
C HIS A 83 -7.85 -2.59 12.62
N LYS A 84 -6.94 -3.42 12.11
CA LYS A 84 -5.94 -4.16 12.88
C LYS A 84 -4.57 -3.95 12.24
N VAL A 85 -3.57 -3.58 13.05
CA VAL A 85 -2.17 -3.59 12.65
C VAL A 85 -1.57 -4.92 13.08
N VAL A 86 -0.96 -5.63 12.14
CA VAL A 86 -0.31 -6.92 12.35
C VAL A 86 1.19 -6.74 12.16
N ASP A 87 1.96 -6.80 13.24
CA ASP A 87 3.42 -6.83 13.14
C ASP A 87 3.87 -8.24 12.75
N ALA A 88 4.34 -8.38 11.51
CA ALA A 88 4.90 -9.61 10.97
C ALA A 88 6.39 -9.47 10.63
N SER A 89 7.05 -8.40 11.10
CA SER A 89 8.41 -8.02 10.74
C SER A 89 9.42 -9.16 10.90
N GLU A 90 9.38 -9.90 12.01
CA GLU A 90 10.28 -11.05 12.26
C GLU A 90 10.10 -12.15 11.20
N GLN A 91 8.85 -12.44 10.81
CA GLN A 91 8.55 -13.46 9.80
C GLN A 91 9.11 -13.06 8.43
N PHE A 92 8.99 -11.79 8.04
CA PHE A 92 9.50 -11.28 6.78
C PHE A 92 11.03 -11.20 6.77
N TYR A 93 11.66 -10.77 7.86
CA TYR A 93 13.13 -10.81 7.98
C TYR A 93 13.66 -12.23 7.90
N ALA A 94 13.02 -13.19 8.55
CA ALA A 94 13.41 -14.60 8.46
C ALA A 94 13.25 -15.17 7.04
N GLY A 95 12.17 -14.80 6.35
CA GLY A 95 11.90 -15.23 4.98
C GLY A 95 12.87 -14.67 3.94
N LEU A 96 13.44 -13.49 4.18
CA LEU A 96 14.42 -12.85 3.29
C LEU A 96 15.88 -13.08 3.68
N LYS A 97 16.13 -13.93 4.66
CA LYS A 97 17.50 -14.28 5.05
C LYS A 97 18.25 -14.90 3.86
N ASP A 98 19.46 -14.40 3.60
CA ASP A 98 20.34 -14.80 2.50
C ASP A 98 19.77 -14.51 1.08
N VAL A 99 18.62 -13.85 0.95
CA VAL A 99 18.02 -13.50 -0.34
C VAL A 99 18.56 -12.14 -0.80
N THR A 100 19.19 -12.14 -1.99
CA THR A 100 19.84 -10.94 -2.55
C THR A 100 19.18 -10.43 -3.83
N ASP A 101 18.55 -11.32 -4.61
CA ASP A 101 17.87 -10.97 -5.85
C ASP A 101 16.58 -10.19 -5.58
N PRO A 102 16.37 -9.02 -6.21
CA PRO A 102 15.20 -8.19 -5.92
C PRO A 102 13.88 -8.81 -6.37
N GLU A 103 13.88 -9.62 -7.42
CA GLU A 103 12.66 -10.27 -7.89
C GLU A 103 12.28 -11.45 -6.99
N GLU A 104 13.27 -12.18 -6.48
CA GLU A 104 13.06 -13.22 -5.48
C GLU A 104 12.51 -12.61 -4.17
N LYS A 105 13.08 -11.49 -3.69
CA LYS A 105 12.53 -10.75 -2.55
C LYS A 105 11.07 -10.38 -2.76
N ARG A 106 10.73 -9.85 -3.94
CA ARG A 106 9.35 -9.47 -4.27
C ARG A 106 8.40 -10.65 -4.17
N LYS A 107 8.79 -11.81 -4.69
CA LYS A 107 7.96 -13.04 -4.65
C LYS A 107 7.76 -13.52 -3.22
N ILE A 108 8.84 -13.63 -2.44
CA ILE A 108 8.77 -14.10 -1.05
C ILE A 108 7.91 -13.16 -0.20
N ILE A 109 8.09 -11.84 -0.34
CA ILE A 109 7.27 -10.85 0.37
C ILE A 109 5.81 -11.00 -0.01
N GLY A 110 5.50 -11.16 -1.29
CA GLY A 110 4.15 -11.38 -1.76
C GLY A 110 3.50 -12.62 -1.14
N GLU A 111 4.20 -13.77 -1.17
CA GLU A 111 3.73 -15.01 -0.57
C GLU A 111 3.51 -14.92 0.95
N LEU A 112 4.45 -14.31 1.67
CA LEU A 112 4.33 -14.14 3.12
C LEU A 112 3.18 -13.21 3.48
N PHE A 113 3.01 -12.12 2.72
CA PHE A 113 1.91 -11.18 2.93
C PHE A 113 0.56 -11.89 2.80
N ILE A 114 0.38 -12.70 1.77
CA ILE A 114 -0.84 -13.47 1.56
C ILE A 114 -1.12 -14.37 2.76
N ARG A 115 -0.13 -15.13 3.21
CA ARG A 115 -0.30 -16.06 4.34
C ARG A 115 -0.68 -15.35 5.65
N VAL A 116 -0.05 -14.20 5.92
CA VAL A 116 -0.40 -13.39 7.10
C VAL A 116 -1.81 -12.86 6.97
N PHE A 117 -2.17 -12.35 5.78
CA PHE A 117 -3.48 -11.80 5.52
C PHE A 117 -4.59 -12.86 5.58
N GLU A 118 -4.37 -14.06 5.01
CA GLU A 118 -5.28 -15.21 5.08
C GLU A 118 -5.60 -15.59 6.52
N LYS A 119 -4.56 -15.74 7.34
CA LYS A 119 -4.73 -16.08 8.75
C LYS A 119 -5.60 -15.06 9.48
N GLU A 120 -5.36 -13.78 9.27
CA GLU A 120 -6.13 -12.71 9.89
C GLU A 120 -7.58 -12.67 9.37
N ALA A 121 -7.78 -12.99 8.09
CA ALA A 121 -9.08 -13.12 7.46
C ALA A 121 -9.90 -14.27 8.06
N GLU A 122 -9.29 -15.42 8.24
CA GLU A 122 -9.89 -16.60 8.88
C GLU A 122 -10.26 -16.31 10.34
N ASP A 123 -9.33 -15.73 11.11
CA ASP A 123 -9.53 -15.39 12.52
C ASP A 123 -10.70 -14.40 12.70
N TYR A 124 -10.89 -13.47 11.76
CA TYR A 124 -12.02 -12.54 11.75
C TYR A 124 -13.30 -13.22 11.26
N GLY A 125 -13.20 -14.24 10.45
CA GLY A 125 -14.31 -14.91 9.76
C GLY A 125 -14.83 -14.12 8.56
N GLY A 126 -13.92 -13.48 7.82
CA GLY A 126 -14.22 -12.71 6.60
C GLY A 126 -14.77 -13.60 5.49
N LYS A 127 -15.88 -13.19 4.88
CA LYS A 127 -16.50 -13.84 3.72
C LYS A 127 -16.32 -13.04 2.44
N PHE A 128 -16.08 -11.76 2.57
CA PHE A 128 -15.89 -10.84 1.45
C PHE A 128 -14.50 -10.20 1.53
N LEU A 129 -13.82 -10.12 0.38
CA LEU A 129 -12.59 -9.37 0.22
C LEU A 129 -12.88 -8.10 -0.57
N VAL A 130 -12.73 -6.96 0.08
CA VAL A 130 -12.81 -5.66 -0.60
C VAL A 130 -11.43 -5.31 -1.16
N GLN A 131 -11.37 -4.90 -2.42
CA GLN A 131 -10.13 -4.46 -3.08
C GLN A 131 -10.26 -3.07 -3.67
N GLY A 132 -9.17 -2.31 -3.60
CA GLY A 132 -9.04 -0.97 -4.20
C GLY A 132 -8.56 -1.02 -5.66
N THR A 133 -8.96 -2.01 -6.44
CA THR A 133 -8.67 -2.10 -7.89
C THR A 133 -9.31 -0.94 -8.63
N ILE A 134 -8.57 -0.34 -9.56
CA ILE A 134 -9.03 0.77 -10.41
C ILE A 134 -8.97 0.40 -11.90
N ALA A 135 -9.56 1.22 -12.77
CA ALA A 135 -9.67 0.92 -14.20
C ALA A 135 -8.33 0.60 -14.90
N PRO A 136 -7.22 1.33 -14.68
CA PRO A 136 -5.92 0.99 -15.25
C PRO A 136 -5.42 -0.40 -14.87
N ASP A 137 -5.63 -0.85 -13.63
CA ASP A 137 -5.10 -2.12 -13.13
C ASP A 137 -5.63 -3.33 -13.91
N TRP A 138 -6.93 -3.37 -14.21
CA TRP A 138 -7.51 -4.48 -14.95
C TRP A 138 -7.39 -4.33 -16.47
N ILE A 139 -7.27 -3.10 -17.01
CA ILE A 139 -7.01 -2.85 -18.43
C ILE A 139 -5.61 -3.35 -18.78
N GLU A 140 -4.59 -3.02 -17.99
CA GLU A 140 -3.20 -3.46 -18.18
C GLU A 140 -3.05 -4.98 -18.05
N SER A 141 -3.88 -5.62 -17.22
CA SER A 141 -3.88 -7.08 -17.02
C SER A 141 -4.54 -7.88 -18.16
N GLY A 142 -4.95 -7.26 -19.26
CA GLY A 142 -5.55 -7.93 -20.42
C GLY A 142 -7.05 -8.22 -20.31
N GLY A 143 -7.75 -7.71 -19.31
CA GLY A 143 -9.22 -7.70 -19.23
C GLY A 143 -9.92 -9.03 -18.93
N GLY A 144 -9.19 -10.08 -18.61
CA GLY A 144 -9.76 -11.39 -18.21
C GLY A 144 -10.09 -11.46 -16.73
N LEU A 145 -11.29 -11.93 -16.37
CA LEU A 145 -11.74 -12.07 -14.97
C LEU A 145 -10.79 -12.95 -14.10
N ARG A 146 -9.97 -13.80 -14.72
CA ARG A 146 -9.00 -14.68 -14.05
C ARG A 146 -7.56 -14.14 -14.04
N ASP A 147 -7.23 -13.18 -14.92
CA ASP A 147 -5.87 -12.62 -15.02
C ASP A 147 -5.65 -11.46 -14.05
N THR A 148 -6.72 -10.85 -13.52
CA THR A 148 -6.67 -9.77 -12.52
C THR A 148 -5.99 -10.22 -11.21
N ILE A 149 -5.98 -11.52 -10.94
CA ILE A 149 -5.31 -12.13 -9.78
C ILE A 149 -3.78 -12.21 -9.97
N LYS A 150 -3.29 -12.06 -11.20
CA LYS A 150 -1.86 -12.21 -11.56
C LYS A 150 -1.14 -10.89 -11.86
N SER A 151 -1.80 -9.74 -11.82
CA SER A 151 -1.16 -8.48 -12.17
C SER A 151 -0.23 -7.98 -11.06
N HIS A 152 0.91 -7.43 -11.49
CA HIS A 152 2.07 -7.04 -10.68
C HIS A 152 1.81 -5.92 -9.65
N HIS A 153 0.62 -5.36 -9.59
CA HIS A 153 0.20 -4.34 -8.63
C HIS A 153 -0.61 -4.90 -7.45
N ASN A 154 -1.16 -6.11 -7.57
CA ASN A 154 -1.69 -6.84 -6.43
C ASN A 154 -0.55 -7.62 -5.79
N VAL A 155 -0.30 -7.37 -4.53
CA VAL A 155 0.64 -8.13 -3.69
C VAL A 155 0.23 -9.60 -3.77
N GLY A 156 0.96 -10.39 -4.58
CA GLY A 156 0.76 -11.80 -4.85
C GLY A 156 -0.70 -12.19 -5.12
N GLY A 157 -0.98 -12.88 -6.22
CA GLY A 157 -2.35 -13.35 -6.49
C GLY A 157 -2.91 -14.08 -5.28
N LEU A 158 -4.16 -13.80 -4.91
CA LEU A 158 -4.86 -14.58 -3.89
C LEU A 158 -4.83 -16.06 -4.27
N PRO A 159 -4.57 -16.97 -3.34
CA PRO A 159 -4.63 -18.39 -3.61
C PRO A 159 -5.99 -18.80 -4.19
N GLU A 160 -5.97 -19.78 -5.09
CA GLU A 160 -7.20 -20.33 -5.68
C GLU A 160 -8.14 -20.97 -4.61
N ASP A 161 -7.60 -21.19 -3.42
CA ASP A 161 -8.28 -21.84 -2.28
C ASP A 161 -8.98 -20.85 -1.34
N MET A 162 -8.88 -19.54 -1.57
CA MET A 162 -9.57 -18.54 -0.76
C MET A 162 -11.05 -18.46 -1.17
N ASP A 163 -11.93 -19.08 -0.38
CA ASP A 163 -13.40 -19.06 -0.53
C ASP A 163 -14.02 -17.68 -0.18
N MET A 164 -13.37 -16.56 -0.58
CA MET A 164 -13.89 -15.23 -0.36
C MET A 164 -14.47 -14.62 -1.63
N ILE A 165 -15.57 -13.91 -1.46
CA ILE A 165 -16.22 -13.17 -2.56
C ILE A 165 -15.53 -11.82 -2.74
N LEU A 166 -14.95 -11.60 -3.92
CA LEU A 166 -14.29 -10.35 -4.27
C LEU A 166 -15.29 -9.22 -4.50
N CYS A 167 -15.02 -8.04 -3.88
CA CYS A 167 -15.79 -6.83 -4.04
C CYS A 167 -14.85 -5.64 -4.37
N GLU A 168 -15.05 -5.00 -5.53
CA GLU A 168 -14.18 -3.94 -6.06
C GLU A 168 -14.97 -2.66 -6.28
N PRO A 169 -15.16 -1.83 -5.23
CA PRO A 169 -16.09 -0.69 -5.27
C PRO A 169 -15.69 0.44 -6.21
N ILE A 170 -14.41 0.54 -6.58
CA ILE A 170 -13.84 1.63 -7.39
C ILE A 170 -13.25 1.14 -8.71
N ARG A 171 -13.59 -0.08 -9.13
CA ARG A 171 -13.01 -0.76 -10.31
C ARG A 171 -13.11 0.04 -11.61
N GLU A 172 -14.19 0.78 -11.78
CA GLU A 172 -14.47 1.55 -13.00
C GLU A 172 -13.81 2.94 -13.00
N LEU A 173 -13.18 3.35 -11.87
CA LEU A 173 -12.61 4.69 -11.73
C LEU A 173 -11.19 4.76 -12.26
N TYR A 174 -10.87 5.92 -12.86
CA TYR A 174 -9.51 6.31 -13.18
C TYR A 174 -8.85 7.05 -12.01
N LYS A 175 -7.52 7.19 -12.06
CA LYS A 175 -6.73 7.72 -10.94
C LYS A 175 -7.10 9.15 -10.52
N ASP A 176 -7.48 9.99 -11.45
CA ASP A 176 -7.96 11.36 -11.20
C ASP A 176 -9.34 11.38 -10.53
N GLU A 177 -10.23 10.47 -10.92
CA GLU A 177 -11.54 10.30 -10.29
C GLU A 177 -11.40 9.77 -8.86
N VAL A 178 -10.48 8.80 -8.62
CA VAL A 178 -10.17 8.31 -7.27
C VAL A 178 -9.59 9.42 -6.39
N ARG A 179 -8.74 10.31 -6.94
CA ARG A 179 -8.24 11.47 -6.20
C ARG A 179 -9.35 12.45 -5.82
N SER A 180 -10.24 12.77 -6.76
CA SER A 180 -11.41 13.61 -6.48
C SER A 180 -12.33 12.99 -5.42
N LEU A 181 -12.50 11.66 -5.47
CA LEU A 181 -13.26 10.92 -4.48
C LEU A 181 -12.56 10.92 -3.11
N ALA A 182 -11.22 10.77 -3.09
CA ALA A 182 -10.42 10.85 -1.88
C ALA A 182 -10.52 12.22 -1.19
N GLU A 183 -10.49 13.30 -1.97
CA GLU A 183 -10.70 14.67 -1.45
C GLU A 183 -12.10 14.84 -0.85
N TYR A 184 -13.14 14.36 -1.54
CA TYR A 184 -14.51 14.40 -1.04
C TYR A 184 -14.70 13.59 0.25
N LEU A 185 -14.01 12.45 0.37
CA LEU A 185 -14.03 11.58 1.54
C LEU A 185 -13.05 11.99 2.65
N GLU A 186 -12.36 13.12 2.50
CA GLU A 186 -11.34 13.64 3.44
C GLU A 186 -10.17 12.67 3.67
N VAL A 187 -9.82 11.89 2.64
CA VAL A 187 -8.69 10.95 2.67
C VAL A 187 -7.39 11.69 2.36
N SER A 188 -6.54 11.88 3.36
CA SER A 188 -5.34 12.73 3.29
C SER A 188 -4.14 12.18 2.52
N VAL A 189 -4.20 10.93 2.01
CA VAL A 189 -3.06 10.24 1.36
C VAL A 189 -2.87 10.57 -0.12
N SER A 190 -3.69 11.46 -0.69
CA SER A 190 -3.72 11.73 -2.15
C SER A 190 -2.42 12.32 -2.72
N GLN A 191 -1.56 12.90 -1.87
CA GLN A 191 -0.34 13.61 -2.28
C GLN A 191 0.98 12.87 -1.95
N ARG A 192 0.91 11.69 -1.31
CA ARG A 192 2.13 10.95 -0.97
C ARG A 192 2.77 10.33 -2.21
N GLN A 193 4.11 10.37 -2.26
CA GLN A 193 4.85 9.69 -3.32
C GLN A 193 4.59 8.16 -3.29
N PRO A 194 4.64 7.47 -4.45
CA PRO A 194 4.43 6.04 -4.52
C PRO A 194 5.48 5.28 -3.69
N PHE A 195 5.04 4.19 -3.08
CA PHE A 195 5.90 3.30 -2.31
C PHE A 195 5.81 1.88 -2.90
N PRO A 196 6.92 1.18 -3.10
CA PRO A 196 6.90 -0.13 -3.72
C PRO A 196 6.22 -1.17 -2.82
N GLY A 197 5.49 -2.12 -3.41
CA GLY A 197 4.85 -3.21 -2.66
C GLY A 197 5.79 -3.99 -1.74
N PRO A 198 7.02 -4.36 -2.17
CA PRO A 198 8.01 -5.00 -1.29
C PRO A 198 8.65 -4.06 -0.25
N GLY A 199 8.21 -2.81 -0.16
CA GLY A 199 8.72 -1.84 0.78
C GLY A 199 10.21 -1.51 0.59
N LEU A 200 10.89 -1.26 1.69
CA LEU A 200 12.33 -0.94 1.70
C LEU A 200 13.24 -2.12 1.32
N ALA A 201 12.74 -3.35 1.30
CA ALA A 201 13.53 -4.53 0.96
C ALA A 201 14.19 -4.43 -0.43
N VAL A 202 13.54 -3.78 -1.41
CA VAL A 202 14.08 -3.55 -2.76
C VAL A 202 14.95 -2.30 -2.86
N ARG A 203 15.01 -1.49 -1.80
CA ARG A 203 15.93 -0.35 -1.66
C ARG A 203 17.22 -0.72 -0.92
N VAL A 204 17.32 -1.94 -0.42
CA VAL A 204 18.54 -2.54 0.13
C VAL A 204 19.12 -3.47 -0.92
N MET A 205 20.20 -3.10 -1.57
CA MET A 205 20.89 -3.99 -2.52
C MET A 205 21.67 -5.07 -1.76
N GLY A 206 21.52 -6.33 -2.20
CA GLY A 206 21.97 -7.49 -1.45
C GLY A 206 20.96 -7.89 -0.38
N GLU A 207 21.37 -8.57 0.68
CA GLU A 207 20.49 -9.02 1.75
C GLU A 207 19.88 -7.85 2.53
N ALA A 208 18.56 -7.88 2.72
CA ALA A 208 17.80 -6.85 3.44
C ALA A 208 17.68 -7.20 4.92
N THR A 209 18.82 -7.13 5.66
CA THR A 209 18.80 -7.36 7.12
C THR A 209 18.06 -6.25 7.88
N PRO A 210 17.62 -6.49 9.12
CA PRO A 210 17.00 -5.45 9.96
C PRO A 210 17.86 -4.18 10.05
N GLU A 211 19.17 -4.32 10.26
CA GLU A 211 20.10 -3.19 10.43
C GLU A 211 20.21 -2.37 9.14
N ARG A 212 20.35 -3.03 7.99
CA ARG A 212 20.46 -2.36 6.69
C ARG A 212 19.13 -1.72 6.29
N THR A 213 18.02 -2.36 6.67
CA THR A 213 16.67 -1.82 6.47
C THR A 213 16.48 -0.56 7.31
N GLU A 214 16.96 -0.54 8.55
CA GLU A 214 16.89 0.65 9.40
C GLU A 214 17.73 1.80 8.83
N VAL A 215 18.93 1.53 8.32
CA VAL A 215 19.75 2.56 7.65
C VAL A 215 19.02 3.18 6.46
N VAL A 216 18.42 2.37 5.58
CA VAL A 216 17.69 2.91 4.42
C VAL A 216 16.40 3.61 4.83
N ARG A 217 15.74 3.16 5.91
CA ARG A 217 14.53 3.79 6.46
C ARG A 217 14.83 5.21 6.93
N GLN A 218 15.87 5.39 7.74
CA GLN A 218 16.31 6.69 8.21
C GLN A 218 16.80 7.59 7.07
N ALA A 219 17.59 7.05 6.15
CA ALA A 219 18.07 7.81 5.00
C ALA A 219 16.93 8.26 4.06
N CYS A 220 15.92 7.44 3.85
CA CYS A 220 14.73 7.82 3.08
C CYS A 220 13.96 8.93 3.80
N HIS A 221 13.75 8.81 5.11
CA HIS A 221 13.05 9.81 5.90
C HIS A 221 13.74 11.18 5.84
N ILE A 222 15.06 11.23 6.06
CA ILE A 222 15.84 12.47 5.97
C ILE A 222 15.75 13.06 4.55
N ALA A 223 15.90 12.23 3.51
CA ALA A 223 15.82 12.69 2.13
C ALA A 223 14.42 13.23 1.77
N GLU A 224 13.37 12.60 2.30
CA GLU A 224 11.98 13.03 2.12
C GLU A 224 11.78 14.40 2.80
N GLU A 225 12.18 14.56 4.04
CA GLU A 225 12.04 15.84 4.78
C GLU A 225 12.78 17.00 4.09
N GLU A 226 14.05 16.78 3.69
CA GLU A 226 14.87 17.84 3.08
C GLU A 226 14.36 18.25 1.69
N ILE A 227 13.94 17.30 0.86
CA ILE A 227 13.42 17.57 -0.48
C ILE A 227 12.06 18.28 -0.39
N GLU A 228 11.17 17.82 0.49
CA GLU A 228 9.86 18.44 0.69
C GLU A 228 9.98 19.86 1.27
N LEU A 229 10.93 20.08 2.20
CA LEU A 229 11.22 21.40 2.73
C LEU A 229 11.75 22.32 1.63
N ALA A 230 12.73 21.88 0.84
CA ALA A 230 13.29 22.66 -0.26
C ALA A 230 12.22 23.03 -1.32
N ALA A 231 11.33 22.11 -1.63
CA ALA A 231 10.22 22.39 -2.55
C ALA A 231 9.22 23.38 -1.96
N LYS A 232 8.90 23.26 -0.67
CA LYS A 232 8.02 24.20 0.06
C LYS A 232 8.58 25.60 0.13
N GLU A 233 9.90 25.73 0.24
CA GLU A 233 10.61 27.01 0.23
C GLU A 233 10.80 27.59 -1.18
N GLY A 234 10.37 26.86 -2.23
CA GLY A 234 10.48 27.31 -3.62
C GLY A 234 11.90 27.21 -4.19
N LEU A 235 12.77 26.44 -3.57
CA LEU A 235 14.15 26.23 -4.03
C LEU A 235 14.24 25.23 -5.17
N MET A 236 13.23 24.35 -5.31
CA MET A 236 13.13 23.36 -6.39
C MET A 236 11.67 22.94 -6.60
N ASP A 237 11.37 22.36 -7.75
CA ASP A 237 10.12 21.66 -7.97
C ASP A 237 10.14 20.29 -7.24
N LEU A 238 9.03 19.89 -6.63
CA LEU A 238 8.95 18.60 -5.96
C LEU A 238 9.05 17.46 -6.99
N PRO A 239 10.07 16.59 -6.91
CA PRO A 239 10.16 15.45 -7.79
C PRO A 239 8.99 14.48 -7.56
N TRP A 240 8.61 13.77 -8.61
CA TRP A 240 7.54 12.80 -8.52
C TRP A 240 7.89 11.60 -7.62
N GLN A 241 9.16 11.25 -7.51
CA GLN A 241 9.67 10.20 -6.64
C GLN A 241 11.12 10.49 -6.24
N TYR A 242 11.45 10.27 -4.98
CA TYR A 242 12.76 10.46 -4.38
C TYR A 242 12.94 9.50 -3.19
N PHE A 243 14.12 8.91 -3.07
CA PHE A 243 14.43 7.95 -2.01
C PHE A 243 15.93 7.66 -1.94
N ALA A 244 16.37 7.09 -0.81
CA ALA A 244 17.69 6.56 -0.62
C ALA A 244 17.76 5.06 -0.94
N VAL A 245 18.95 4.58 -1.29
CA VAL A 245 19.26 3.15 -1.53
C VAL A 245 20.54 2.79 -0.77
N VAL A 246 20.51 1.66 -0.06
CA VAL A 246 21.72 1.12 0.60
C VAL A 246 22.45 0.15 -0.33
N LEU A 247 23.70 0.47 -0.62
CA LEU A 247 24.57 -0.35 -1.47
C LEU A 247 25.47 -1.27 -0.63
N PRO A 248 25.81 -2.48 -1.09
CA PRO A 248 26.71 -3.41 -0.40
C PRO A 248 28.19 -3.06 -0.67
N VAL A 249 28.54 -1.79 -0.52
CA VAL A 249 29.90 -1.29 -0.79
C VAL A 249 30.46 -0.59 0.43
N LYS A 250 31.77 -0.76 0.65
CA LYS A 250 32.49 0.00 1.65
C LYS A 250 33.24 1.12 0.97
N THR A 251 33.04 2.34 1.39
CA THR A 251 33.76 3.51 0.90
C THR A 251 34.88 3.91 1.85
N VAL A 252 35.92 4.52 1.30
CA VAL A 252 37.02 5.05 2.11
C VAL A 252 36.70 6.47 2.52
N GLY A 253 36.64 6.70 3.83
CA GLY A 253 36.63 8.03 4.43
C GLY A 253 37.99 8.35 5.05
N VAL A 254 38.31 9.63 5.20
CA VAL A 254 39.49 10.09 5.94
C VAL A 254 38.95 10.78 7.19
N GLN A 255 39.29 10.23 8.35
CA GLN A 255 38.96 10.82 9.64
C GLN A 255 40.25 11.17 10.37
N GLY A 256 40.59 12.45 10.39
CA GLY A 256 41.94 12.89 10.73
C GLY A 256 42.94 12.38 9.70
N ASP A 257 44.11 11.85 10.13
CA ASP A 257 45.15 11.28 9.27
C ASP A 257 44.97 9.76 9.01
N VAL A 258 43.85 9.17 9.42
CA VAL A 258 43.60 7.72 9.30
C VAL A 258 42.52 7.43 8.29
N ARG A 259 42.79 6.45 7.39
CA ARG A 259 41.75 5.92 6.50
C ARG A 259 40.75 5.08 7.29
N ALA A 260 39.48 5.46 7.22
CA ALA A 260 38.36 4.70 7.74
C ALA A 260 37.56 4.10 6.57
N TYR A 261 37.09 2.88 6.75
CA TYR A 261 36.18 2.20 5.80
C TYR A 261 34.80 2.12 6.42
N GLY A 262 33.83 2.78 5.80
CA GLY A 262 32.44 2.79 6.22
C GLY A 262 31.51 2.23 5.13
N ASN A 263 30.37 1.72 5.56
CA ASN A 263 29.28 1.35 4.64
C ASN A 263 28.55 2.60 4.18
#